data_f4cdcb0e0f035bf8de586ae6e59b7789
#
_entry.id   f4cdcb0e0f035bf8de586ae6e59b7789
#
_cell.length_a   1.000
_cell.length_b   1.000
_cell.length_c   1.000
_cell.angle_alpha   90.00
_cell.angle_beta   90.00
_cell.angle_gamma   90.00
#
_symmetry.space_group_name_H-M   'P 1'
#
loop_
_entity.id
_entity.type
_entity.pdbx_description
1 polymer ?
#
loop_
_entity_poly.entity_id
_entity_poly.type
_entity_poly.pdbx_seq_one_letter_code
_entity_poly.pdbx_strand_id
1 'polypeptide(L)' 'VNELSLKELTSVEDEIRTEEILAKTINWCASQCDDPEIRGVLEGIAEQHQLRVAEISQYFNRSHLTQ' A
#
# COMPACT_ATOMS: atom_id res chain seq x y z
N VAL A 1 -6.36 21.48 -3.75
CA VAL A 1 -5.49 20.52 -3.09
C VAL A 1 -4.48 21.25 -2.24
N ASN A 2 -4.31 20.79 -1.04
CA ASN A 2 -3.37 21.40 -0.12
C ASN A 2 -1.95 21.05 -0.48
N GLU A 3 -1.09 22.01 -0.32
CA GLU A 3 0.32 21.75 -0.47
C GLU A 3 0.80 20.95 0.74
N LEU A 4 1.57 19.91 0.48
CA LEU A 4 2.17 19.13 1.53
C LEU A 4 3.56 19.69 1.83
N SER A 5 3.89 19.77 3.11
CA SER A 5 5.24 20.12 3.51
C SER A 5 6.19 18.98 3.13
N LEU A 6 7.48 19.26 3.13
CA LEU A 6 8.49 18.23 2.85
C LEU A 6 8.36 17.07 3.82
N LYS A 7 8.11 17.37 5.08
CA LYS A 7 7.94 16.35 6.11
C LYS A 7 6.73 15.46 5.82
N GLU A 8 5.62 16.09 5.41
CA GLU A 8 4.41 15.35 5.08
C GLU A 8 4.61 14.48 3.85
N LEU A 9 5.29 15.00 2.83
CA LEU A 9 5.60 14.21 1.64
C LEU A 9 6.44 12.99 1.98
N THR A 10 7.44 13.17 2.84
CA THR A 10 8.28 12.06 3.28
C THR A 10 7.47 11.02 4.02
N SER A 11 6.54 11.46 4.87
CA SER A 11 5.67 10.55 5.62
C SER A 11 4.76 9.76 4.68
N VAL A 12 4.24 10.41 3.64
CA VAL A 12 3.38 9.74 2.65
C VAL A 12 4.20 8.71 1.87
N GLU A 13 5.43 9.06 1.47
CA GLU A 13 6.30 8.12 0.77
C GLU A 13 6.61 6.89 1.63
N ASP A 14 6.88 7.12 2.92
CA ASP A 14 7.15 6.02 3.84
C ASP A 14 5.94 5.13 4.01
N GLU A 15 4.75 5.71 4.08
CA GLU A 15 3.51 4.95 4.20
C GLU A 15 3.27 4.08 2.96
N ILE A 16 3.48 4.65 1.77
CA ILE A 16 3.34 3.90 0.52
C ILE A 16 4.29 2.71 0.52
N ARG A 17 5.54 2.95 0.89
CA ARG A 17 6.56 1.90 0.91
C ARG A 17 6.20 0.80 1.90
N THR A 18 5.70 1.19 3.07
CA THR A 18 5.29 0.25 4.11
C THR A 18 4.15 -0.63 3.62
N GLU A 19 3.13 -0.03 2.99
CA GLU A 19 2.00 -0.78 2.48
C GLU A 19 2.41 -1.73 1.35
N GLU A 20 3.33 -1.30 0.49
CA GLU A 20 3.84 -2.17 -0.57
C GLU A 20 4.57 -3.37 -0.01
N ILE A 21 5.39 -3.17 1.00
CA ILE A 21 6.13 -4.26 1.65
C ILE A 21 5.16 -5.23 2.30
N LEU A 22 4.14 -4.70 2.99
CA LEU A 22 3.12 -5.53 3.62
C LEU A 22 2.39 -6.38 2.60
N ALA A 23 1.96 -5.77 1.50
CA ALA A 23 1.24 -6.50 0.45
C ALA A 23 2.11 -7.63 -0.13
N LYS A 24 3.37 -7.35 -0.41
CA LYS A 24 4.29 -8.36 -0.95
C LYS A 24 4.54 -9.48 0.05
N THR A 25 4.72 -9.13 1.31
CA THR A 25 4.98 -10.11 2.36
C THR A 25 3.77 -11.02 2.55
N ILE A 26 2.58 -10.45 2.57
CA ILE A 26 1.34 -11.22 2.74
C ILE A 26 1.10 -12.12 1.53
N ASN A 27 1.36 -11.62 0.32
CA ASN A 27 1.25 -12.43 -0.90
C ASN A 27 2.22 -13.61 -0.87
N TRP A 28 3.44 -13.36 -0.40
CA TRP A 28 4.41 -14.44 -0.26
C TRP A 28 3.91 -15.49 0.74
N CYS A 29 3.40 -15.05 1.88
CA CYS A 29 2.83 -15.96 2.88
C CYS A 29 1.69 -16.78 2.28
N ALA A 30 0.83 -16.14 1.51
CA ALA A 30 -0.28 -16.83 0.85
C ALA A 30 0.23 -17.91 -0.09
N SER A 31 1.31 -17.62 -0.83
CA SER A 31 1.89 -18.59 -1.77
C SER A 31 2.47 -19.80 -1.07
N GLN A 32 2.86 -19.66 0.20
CA GLN A 32 3.43 -20.75 1.00
C GLN A 32 2.35 -21.50 1.79
N CYS A 33 1.11 -21.04 1.76
CA CYS A 33 0.04 -21.60 2.56
C CYS A 33 -0.63 -22.76 1.83
N ASP A 34 -0.71 -23.92 2.48
CA ASP A 34 -1.34 -25.11 1.88
C ASP A 34 -2.84 -25.13 2.06
N ASP A 35 -3.35 -24.40 3.04
CA ASP A 35 -4.78 -24.34 3.32
C ASP A 35 -5.44 -23.32 2.39
N PRO A 36 -6.34 -23.76 1.49
CA PRO A 36 -6.92 -22.86 0.50
C PRO A 36 -7.80 -21.77 1.13
N GLU A 37 -8.42 -22.04 2.26
CA GLU A 37 -9.25 -21.06 2.94
C GLU A 37 -8.40 -19.94 3.54
N ILE A 38 -7.33 -20.31 4.22
CA ILE A 38 -6.41 -19.34 4.80
C ILE A 38 -5.70 -18.58 3.70
N ARG A 39 -5.32 -19.26 2.63
CA ARG A 39 -4.69 -18.59 1.47
C ARG A 39 -5.60 -17.51 0.92
N GLY A 40 -6.90 -17.82 0.78
CA GLY A 40 -7.86 -16.84 0.27
C GLY A 40 -7.97 -15.61 1.16
N VAL A 41 -7.94 -15.81 2.48
CA VAL A 41 -7.97 -14.70 3.43
C VAL A 41 -6.72 -13.83 3.29
N LEU A 42 -5.56 -14.46 3.18
CA LEU A 42 -4.29 -13.73 3.04
C LEU A 42 -4.26 -12.95 1.73
N GLU A 43 -4.72 -13.55 0.63
CA GLU A 43 -4.77 -12.87 -0.66
C GLU A 43 -5.71 -11.67 -0.62
N GLY A 44 -6.84 -11.79 0.09
CA GLY A 44 -7.76 -10.68 0.28
C GLY A 44 -7.13 -9.53 1.05
N ILE A 45 -6.38 -9.84 2.09
CA ILE A 45 -5.68 -8.82 2.88
C ILE A 45 -4.63 -8.12 2.02
N ALA A 46 -3.86 -8.89 1.24
CA ALA A 46 -2.85 -8.30 0.36
C ALA A 46 -3.50 -7.36 -0.65
N GLU A 47 -4.66 -7.75 -1.19
CA GLU A 47 -5.38 -6.91 -2.13
C GLU A 47 -5.82 -5.59 -1.48
N GLN A 48 -6.28 -5.64 -0.23
CA GLN A 48 -6.66 -4.43 0.50
C GLN A 48 -5.48 -3.48 0.66
N HIS A 49 -4.30 -4.02 0.97
CA HIS A 49 -3.09 -3.19 1.10
C HIS A 49 -2.69 -2.60 -0.25
N GLN A 50 -2.83 -3.35 -1.34
CA GLN A 50 -2.53 -2.84 -2.68
C GLN A 50 -3.49 -1.72 -3.09
N LEU A 51 -4.77 -1.86 -2.73
CA LEU A 51 -5.75 -0.80 -2.97
C LEU A 51 -5.42 0.45 -2.18
N ARG A 52 -4.95 0.29 -0.95
CA ARG A 52 -4.55 1.42 -0.13
C ARG A 52 -3.33 2.13 -0.74
N VAL A 53 -2.38 1.37 -1.27
CA VAL A 53 -1.24 1.94 -1.98
C VAL A 53 -1.73 2.79 -3.15
N ALA A 54 -2.67 2.28 -3.92
CA ALA A 54 -3.22 3.01 -5.06
C ALA A 54 -3.88 4.32 -4.63
N GLU A 55 -4.67 4.27 -3.56
CA GLU A 55 -5.34 5.46 -3.03
C GLU A 55 -4.34 6.51 -2.54
N ILE A 56 -3.37 6.08 -1.76
CA ILE A 56 -2.36 6.99 -1.21
C ILE A 56 -1.51 7.57 -2.35
N SER A 57 -1.15 6.73 -3.32
CA SER A 57 -0.35 7.17 -4.45
C SER A 57 -1.07 8.20 -5.29
N GLN A 58 -2.38 8.04 -5.48
CA GLN A 58 -3.18 9.04 -6.20
C GLN A 58 -3.17 10.38 -5.46
N TYR A 59 -3.36 10.33 -4.15
CA TYR A 59 -3.33 11.54 -3.34
C TYR A 59 -1.96 12.21 -3.40
N PHE A 60 -0.91 11.43 -3.27
CA PHE A 60 0.46 11.93 -3.32
C PHE A 60 0.76 12.57 -4.68
N ASN A 61 0.41 11.89 -5.75
CA ASN A 61 0.68 12.38 -7.10
C ASN A 61 -0.08 13.68 -7.38
N ARG A 62 -1.32 13.75 -6.93
CA ARG A 62 -2.14 14.95 -7.11
C ARG A 62 -1.53 16.14 -6.36
N SER A 63 -1.12 15.93 -5.12
CA SER A 63 -0.50 16.98 -4.31
C SER A 63 0.82 17.42 -4.91
N HIS A 64 1.59 16.47 -5.40
CA HIS A 64 2.90 16.73 -6.01
C HIS A 64 2.76 17.50 -7.32
N LEU A 65 1.76 17.14 -8.12
CA LEU A 65 1.54 17.77 -9.42
C LEU A 65 1.05 19.21 -9.30
N THR A 66 0.44 19.57 -8.18
CA THR A 66 -0.05 20.93 -7.95
C THR A 66 1.04 21.88 -7.46
N GLN A 67 2.20 21.36 -7.19
CA GLN A 67 3.35 22.17 -6.80
C GLN A 67 4.15 22.54 -8.04
#